data_e238c0f223327c74913d68886e05c51c
#
_entry.id   e238c0f223327c74913d68886e05c51c
#
_cell.length_a   1.000
_cell.length_b   1.000
_cell.length_c   1.000
_cell.angle_alpha   90.00
_cell.angle_beta   90.00
_cell.angle_gamma   90.00
#
_symmetry.space_group_name_H-M   'P 1'
#
loop_
_entity.id
_entity.type
_entity.pdbx_description
1 polymer ?
#
loop_
_entity_poly.entity_id
_entity_poly.type
_entity_poly.pdbx_seq_one_letter_code
_entity_poly.pdbx_strand_id
1 'polypeptide(L)'
;MNGNRYFVDTNILIYLLSGDNTLISILNQKQIYISFITEIELLSFADLTDKERNKIVAMLKNFIVMDINESIKETTIRYRKDFKLKIPDAIIAATANYLNLPLLTAD
;
A
#
# COMPACT_ATOMS: atom_id res chain seq x y z
N MET A 1 15.06 11.06 8.92
CA MET A 1 15.22 11.02 7.47
C MET A 1 14.23 10.05 6.87
N ASN A 2 13.54 10.49 5.82
CA ASN A 2 12.48 9.67 5.22
C ASN A 2 13.01 8.64 4.22
N GLY A 3 14.31 8.61 3.97
CA GLY A 3 14.92 7.68 3.01
C GLY A 3 14.76 6.21 3.35
N ASN A 4 14.40 5.88 4.61
CA ASN A 4 14.19 4.49 5.04
C ASN A 4 12.71 4.14 5.15
N ARG A 5 11.82 5.02 4.76
CA ARG A 5 10.37 4.86 4.93
C ARG A 5 9.70 5.07 3.58
N TYR A 6 8.89 4.10 3.20
CA TYR A 6 8.13 4.16 1.95
C TYR A 6 6.67 3.85 2.19
N PHE A 7 5.82 4.48 1.41
CA PHE A 7 4.41 4.10 1.30
C PHE A 7 4.26 3.36 -0.03
N VAL A 8 3.74 2.14 0.00
CA VAL A 8 3.66 1.33 -1.21
C VAL A 8 2.21 1.00 -1.56
N ASP A 9 1.92 0.90 -2.86
CA ASP A 9 0.60 0.54 -3.32
C ASP A 9 0.45 -0.99 -3.43
N THR A 10 -0.77 -1.42 -3.73
CA THR A 10 -1.10 -2.85 -3.77
C THR A 10 -0.28 -3.59 -4.82
N ASN A 11 -0.07 -2.99 -6.01
CA ASN A 11 0.64 -3.65 -7.10
C ASN A 11 2.10 -3.92 -6.75
N ILE A 12 2.74 -3.02 -6.02
CA ILE A 12 4.11 -3.25 -5.54
C ILE A 12 4.16 -4.50 -4.68
N LEU A 13 3.18 -4.69 -3.79
CA LEU A 13 3.18 -5.87 -2.92
C LEU A 13 2.87 -7.16 -3.70
N ILE A 14 2.04 -7.08 -4.74
CA ILE A 14 1.79 -8.22 -5.61
C ILE A 14 3.09 -8.67 -6.28
N TYR A 15 3.87 -7.73 -6.83
CA TYR A 15 5.17 -8.07 -7.43
C TYR A 15 6.14 -8.62 -6.40
N LEU A 16 6.13 -8.05 -5.18
CA LEU A 16 7.00 -8.54 -4.10
C LEU A 16 6.66 -9.99 -3.74
N LEU A 17 5.36 -10.30 -3.66
CA LEU A 17 4.88 -11.66 -3.37
C LEU A 17 5.25 -12.64 -4.49
N SER A 18 5.37 -12.14 -5.72
CA SER A 18 5.79 -12.94 -6.88
C SER A 18 7.29 -13.18 -6.92
N GLY A 19 8.06 -12.62 -5.97
CA GLY A 19 9.49 -12.83 -5.89
C GLY A 19 10.32 -11.88 -6.74
N ASP A 20 9.81 -10.67 -7.01
CA ASP A 20 10.57 -9.66 -7.75
C ASP A 20 11.83 -9.27 -6.95
N ASN A 21 12.98 -9.72 -7.42
CA ASN A 21 14.25 -9.52 -6.71
C ASN A 21 14.64 -8.05 -6.62
N THR A 22 14.28 -7.24 -7.60
CA THR A 22 14.58 -5.81 -7.59
C THR A 22 13.82 -5.14 -6.43
N LEU A 23 12.53 -5.47 -6.29
CA LEU A 23 11.71 -4.91 -5.21
C LEU A 23 12.16 -5.43 -3.84
N ILE A 24 12.50 -6.71 -3.73
CA ILE A 24 13.03 -7.27 -2.49
C ILE A 24 14.27 -6.47 -2.06
N SER A 25 15.16 -6.20 -3.01
CA SER A 25 16.39 -5.45 -2.74
C SER A 25 16.09 -4.00 -2.31
N ILE A 26 15.19 -3.33 -3.04
CA ILE A 26 14.84 -1.93 -2.75
C ILE A 26 14.19 -1.79 -1.37
N LEU A 27 13.30 -2.72 -1.01
CA LEU A 27 12.51 -2.63 0.21
C LEU A 27 13.17 -3.28 1.42
N ASN A 28 14.30 -3.96 1.22
CA ASN A 28 15.01 -4.62 2.31
C ASN A 28 15.45 -3.58 3.35
N GLN A 29 15.16 -3.88 4.62
CA GLN A 29 15.50 -3.03 5.76
C GLN A 29 14.84 -1.65 5.71
N LYS A 30 13.79 -1.49 4.92
CA LYS A 30 12.98 -0.27 4.89
C LYS A 30 11.75 -0.44 5.76
N GLN A 31 11.26 0.66 6.30
CA GLN A 31 9.99 0.67 7.00
C GLN A 31 8.88 0.94 5.98
N ILE A 32 7.96 -0.01 5.86
CA ILE A 32 6.94 0.00 4.81
C ILE A 32 5.59 0.35 5.44
N TYR A 33 4.96 1.37 4.89
CA TYR A 33 3.60 1.78 5.25
C TYR A 33 2.68 1.43 4.09
N ILE A 34 1.49 0.97 4.42
CA ILE A 34 0.45 0.68 3.43
C ILE A 34 -0.89 1.20 3.92
N SER A 35 -1.82 1.38 2.98
CA SER A 35 -3.20 1.72 3.30
C SER A 35 -3.96 0.47 3.74
N PHE A 36 -4.96 0.65 4.62
CA PHE A 36 -5.92 -0.41 4.93
C PHE A 36 -6.59 -0.94 3.65
N ILE A 37 -6.72 -0.11 2.62
CA ILE A 37 -7.25 -0.53 1.31
C ILE A 37 -6.38 -1.65 0.74
N THR A 38 -5.07 -1.49 0.78
CA THR A 38 -4.14 -2.51 0.29
C THR A 38 -4.30 -3.82 1.04
N GLU A 39 -4.44 -3.76 2.36
CA GLU A 39 -4.67 -4.96 3.17
C GLU A 39 -5.95 -5.66 2.73
N ILE A 40 -7.04 -4.91 2.57
CA ILE A 40 -8.31 -5.47 2.12
C ILE A 40 -8.17 -6.10 0.74
N GLU A 41 -7.55 -5.39 -0.20
CA GLU A 41 -7.38 -5.89 -1.55
C GLU A 41 -6.59 -7.20 -1.60
N LEU A 42 -5.47 -7.26 -0.88
CA LEU A 42 -4.63 -8.46 -0.88
C LEU A 42 -5.33 -9.67 -0.26
N LEU A 43 -6.11 -9.46 0.79
CA LEU A 43 -6.80 -10.55 1.49
C LEU A 43 -8.15 -10.90 0.87
N SER A 44 -8.59 -10.12 -0.13
CA SER A 44 -9.87 -10.33 -0.80
C SER A 44 -9.73 -11.03 -2.16
N PHE A 45 -8.53 -11.41 -2.57
CA PHE A 45 -8.38 -12.14 -3.82
C PHE A 45 -9.17 -13.44 -3.78
N ALA A 46 -9.92 -13.72 -4.86
CA ALA A 46 -10.64 -14.97 -4.99
C ALA A 46 -9.67 -16.14 -5.08
N ASP A 47 -10.09 -17.28 -4.54
CA ASP A 47 -9.35 -18.55 -4.71
C ASP A 47 -7.96 -18.57 -4.07
N LEU A 48 -7.73 -17.73 -3.03
CA LEU A 48 -6.49 -17.84 -2.26
C LEU A 48 -6.44 -19.21 -1.55
N THR A 49 -5.32 -19.90 -1.73
CA THR A 49 -5.04 -21.08 -0.93
C THR A 49 -4.66 -20.64 0.49
N ASP A 50 -4.75 -21.57 1.44
CA ASP A 50 -4.31 -21.29 2.81
C ASP A 50 -2.84 -20.90 2.86
N LYS A 51 -2.01 -21.53 2.04
CA LYS A 51 -0.59 -21.22 1.96
C LYS A 51 -0.37 -19.78 1.48
N GLU A 52 -1.08 -19.38 0.43
CA GLU A 52 -0.97 -18.05 -0.12
C GLU A 52 -1.46 -17.01 0.88
N ARG A 53 -2.61 -17.26 1.52
CA ARG A 53 -3.14 -16.36 2.55
C ARG A 53 -2.16 -16.21 3.70
N ASN A 54 -1.58 -17.29 4.18
CA ASN A 54 -0.63 -17.24 5.28
C ASN A 54 0.62 -16.45 4.91
N LYS A 55 1.07 -16.55 3.66
CA LYS A 55 2.20 -15.77 3.17
C LYS A 55 1.89 -14.27 3.18
N ILE A 56 0.70 -13.88 2.74
CA ILE A 56 0.26 -12.48 2.75
C ILE A 56 0.19 -11.97 4.19
N VAL A 57 -0.45 -12.73 5.09
CA VAL A 57 -0.59 -12.34 6.49
C VAL A 57 0.78 -12.14 7.14
N ALA A 58 1.70 -13.06 6.89
CA ALA A 58 3.06 -12.94 7.44
C ALA A 58 3.77 -11.69 6.94
N MET A 59 3.63 -11.38 5.66
CA MET A 59 4.20 -10.15 5.08
C MET A 59 3.61 -8.91 5.72
N LEU A 60 2.28 -8.86 5.87
CA LEU A 60 1.58 -7.70 6.41
C LEU A 60 1.96 -7.39 7.85
N LYS A 61 2.35 -8.41 8.63
CA LYS A 61 2.79 -8.21 10.01
C LYS A 61 4.05 -7.35 10.12
N ASN A 62 4.82 -7.27 9.06
CA ASN A 62 6.05 -6.48 9.03
C ASN A 62 5.82 -5.04 8.57
N PHE A 63 4.60 -4.69 8.21
CA PHE A 63 4.25 -3.38 7.66
C PHE A 63 3.39 -2.59 8.63
N ILE A 64 3.40 -1.28 8.47
CA ILE A 64 2.51 -0.41 9.23
C ILE A 64 1.29 -0.13 8.36
N VAL A 65 0.12 -0.57 8.81
CA VAL A 65 -1.13 -0.39 8.08
C VAL A 65 -1.80 0.88 8.59
N MET A 66 -2.02 1.83 7.68
CA MET A 66 -2.66 3.11 8.00
C MET A 66 -4.14 3.03 7.73
N ASP A 67 -4.92 3.33 8.75
CA ASP A 67 -6.37 3.45 8.62
C ASP A 67 -6.74 4.83 8.10
N ILE A 68 -8.00 5.02 7.74
CA ILE A 68 -8.49 6.30 7.27
C ILE A 68 -8.74 7.23 8.47
N ASN A 69 -8.55 8.52 8.25
CA ASN A 69 -8.92 9.55 9.23
C ASN A 69 -9.58 10.72 8.50
N GLU A 70 -9.98 11.73 9.25
CA GLU A 70 -10.72 12.87 8.70
C GLU A 70 -9.89 13.63 7.65
N SER A 71 -8.62 13.83 7.91
CA SER A 71 -7.70 14.52 6.99
C SER A 71 -7.55 13.75 5.69
N ILE A 72 -7.37 12.42 5.77
CA ILE A 72 -7.24 11.58 4.59
C ILE A 72 -8.55 11.59 3.80
N LYS A 73 -9.70 11.56 4.48
CA LYS A 73 -10.99 11.63 3.78
C LYS A 73 -11.14 12.91 2.98
N GLU A 74 -10.80 14.05 3.57
CA GLU A 74 -10.90 15.34 2.88
C GLU A 74 -10.00 15.39 1.65
N THR A 75 -8.78 14.92 1.77
CA THR A 75 -7.84 14.86 0.64
C THR A 75 -8.33 13.89 -0.43
N THR A 76 -8.89 12.75 -0.02
CA THR A 76 -9.47 11.77 -0.94
C THR A 76 -10.57 12.40 -1.79
N ILE A 77 -11.48 13.13 -1.14
CA ILE A 77 -12.58 13.81 -1.83
C ILE A 77 -12.01 14.78 -2.87
N ARG A 78 -11.03 15.59 -2.47
CA ARG A 78 -10.40 16.56 -3.36
C ARG A 78 -9.73 15.88 -4.55
N TYR A 79 -8.99 14.81 -4.32
CA TYR A 79 -8.29 14.09 -5.39
C TYR A 79 -9.26 13.45 -6.37
N ARG A 80 -10.39 12.97 -5.90
CA ARG A 80 -11.41 12.44 -6.79
C ARG A 80 -12.00 13.52 -7.69
N LYS A 81 -12.23 14.69 -7.14
CA LYS A 81 -12.80 15.81 -7.90
C LYS A 81 -11.78 16.35 -8.92
N ASP A 82 -10.54 16.53 -8.48
CA ASP A 82 -9.53 17.22 -9.30
C ASP A 82 -8.89 16.29 -10.33
N PHE A 83 -8.70 15.02 -10.00
CA PHE A 83 -7.96 14.08 -10.84
C PHE A 83 -8.80 12.90 -11.31
N LYS A 84 -10.07 12.84 -10.94
CA LYS A 84 -11.01 11.78 -11.33
C LYS A 84 -10.51 10.38 -10.97
N LEU A 85 -9.80 10.27 -9.86
CA LEU A 85 -9.31 8.98 -9.38
C LEU A 85 -10.46 8.14 -8.83
N LYS A 86 -10.33 6.81 -8.95
CA LYS A 86 -11.22 5.88 -8.26
C LYS A 86 -10.98 5.97 -6.76
N ILE A 87 -11.98 5.60 -5.97
CA ILE A 87 -11.90 5.71 -4.51
C ILE A 87 -10.66 5.03 -3.94
N PRO A 88 -10.35 3.76 -4.28
CA PRO A 88 -9.18 3.13 -3.68
C PRO A 88 -7.88 3.85 -4.01
N ASP A 89 -7.70 4.26 -5.26
CA ASP A 89 -6.49 4.97 -5.68
C ASP A 89 -6.38 6.33 -5.01
N ALA A 90 -7.49 7.03 -4.86
CA ALA A 90 -7.51 8.34 -4.20
C ALA A 90 -7.16 8.20 -2.71
N ILE A 91 -7.64 7.16 -2.04
CA ILE A 91 -7.31 6.92 -0.62
C ILE A 91 -5.82 6.62 -0.46
N ILE A 92 -5.26 5.80 -1.34
CA ILE A 92 -3.83 5.46 -1.28
C ILE A 92 -2.98 6.72 -1.47
N ALA A 93 -3.29 7.52 -2.49
CA ALA A 93 -2.56 8.77 -2.75
C ALA A 93 -2.71 9.76 -1.59
N ALA A 94 -3.92 9.89 -1.06
CA ALA A 94 -4.19 10.79 0.06
C ALA A 94 -3.44 10.37 1.33
N THR A 95 -3.34 9.07 1.57
CA THR A 95 -2.64 8.54 2.74
C THR A 95 -1.14 8.79 2.64
N ALA A 96 -0.55 8.56 1.46
CA ALA A 96 0.87 8.86 1.25
C ALA A 96 1.15 10.34 1.47
N ASN A 97 0.27 11.21 0.99
CA ASN A 97 0.38 12.66 1.20
C ASN A 97 0.28 13.02 2.68
N TYR A 98 -0.66 12.41 3.39
CA TYR A 98 -0.83 12.64 4.83
C TYR A 98 0.44 12.29 5.61
N LEU A 99 1.06 11.17 5.27
CA LEU A 99 2.28 10.71 5.92
C LEU A 99 3.52 11.45 5.44
N ASN A 100 3.40 12.21 4.36
CA ASN A 100 4.53 12.88 3.71
C ASN A 100 5.64 11.88 3.37
N LEU A 101 5.24 10.73 2.82
CA LEU A 101 6.17 9.69 2.39
C LEU A 101 6.14 9.55 0.88
N PRO A 102 7.26 9.17 0.27
CA PRO A 102 7.23 8.86 -1.15
C PRO A 102 6.33 7.65 -1.39
N LEU A 103 5.48 7.77 -2.41
CA LEU A 103 4.62 6.67 -2.84
C LEU A 103 5.35 5.87 -3.89
N LEU A 104 5.59 4.60 -3.58
CA LEU A 104 6.15 3.66 -4.54
C LEU A 104 4.98 2.96 -5.22
N THR A 105 4.90 3.14 -6.53
CA THR A 105 3.79 2.62 -7.31
C THR A 105 4.30 1.89 -8.54
N ALA A 106 3.50 0.95 -9.03
CA ALA A 106 3.79 0.20 -10.25
C ALA A 106 2.57 0.20 -11.14
N ASP A 107 2.72 0.66 -12.34
CA ASP A 107 1.66 0.68 -13.34
C ASP A 107 1.73 -0.56 -14.24
#